data_3312df89a1dd76dfe6007eabf9bfacd9
#
_entry.id   3312df89a1dd76dfe6007eabf9bfacd9
#
_cell.length_a   1.000
_cell.length_b   1.000
_cell.length_c   1.000
_cell.angle_alpha   90.00
_cell.angle_beta   90.00
_cell.angle_gamma   90.00
#
_symmetry.space_group_name_H-M   'P 1'
#
loop_
_entity.id
_entity.type
_entity.pdbx_description
1 polymer ?
#
loop_
_entity_poly.entity_id
_entity_poly.type
_entity_poly.pdbx_seq_one_letter_code
_entity_poly.pdbx_strand_id
1 'polypeptide(L)'
;AIFDSCVRYLDEDPWERLRELKKAMPKTKQQMLLRGQNLVGYKHYSDEIVSKFIEKSVLNGIDIFRIFDALNDLRNIKHSVDIVKKNGKHAQGTMAYTISPVHTVQTWVDLAKEIEDLDCDSLCIKDMSGILSPEFAYDLISKLKKEISIPIHLHTHATTGMSNLTNMRAVEAGVDNIDTSISSMSMGLSLIHI
;
A
#
# COMPACT_ATOMS: atom_id res chain seq x y z
N ALA A 1 1.06 7.79 -8.65
CA ALA A 1 2.38 8.20 -9.12
C ALA A 1 2.58 7.92 -10.61
N ILE A 2 2.36 6.70 -11.08
CA ILE A 2 2.53 6.36 -12.50
C ILE A 2 1.66 7.26 -13.40
N PHE A 3 0.40 7.49 -13.08
CA PHE A 3 -0.49 8.35 -13.86
C PHE A 3 0.05 9.75 -14.03
N ASP A 4 0.42 10.42 -12.95
CA ASP A 4 1.01 11.76 -13.01
C ASP A 4 2.32 11.77 -13.80
N SER A 5 3.16 10.77 -13.61
CA SER A 5 4.44 10.68 -14.31
C SER A 5 4.26 10.48 -15.81
N CYS A 6 3.36 9.59 -16.23
CA CYS A 6 3.07 9.37 -17.64
C CYS A 6 2.55 10.63 -18.31
N VAL A 7 1.57 11.30 -17.71
CA VAL A 7 0.93 12.47 -18.29
C VAL A 7 1.84 13.71 -18.28
N ARG A 8 2.56 13.95 -17.14
CA ARG A 8 3.30 15.22 -16.96
C ARG A 8 4.74 15.19 -17.50
N TYR A 9 5.37 14.04 -17.52
CA TYR A 9 6.81 13.95 -17.79
C TYR A 9 7.16 13.08 -19.00
N LEU A 10 6.28 12.11 -19.34
CA LEU A 10 6.58 11.15 -20.39
C LEU A 10 5.72 11.36 -21.64
N ASP A 11 4.69 12.19 -21.56
CA ASP A 11 3.69 12.40 -22.66
C ASP A 11 3.11 11.05 -23.15
N GLU A 12 2.78 10.16 -22.19
CA GLU A 12 2.26 8.82 -22.47
C GLU A 12 0.86 8.62 -21.91
N ASP A 13 0.06 7.77 -22.57
CA ASP A 13 -1.19 7.26 -22.00
C ASP A 13 -0.90 6.27 -20.84
N PRO A 14 -1.26 6.60 -19.59
CA PRO A 14 -1.02 5.71 -18.46
C PRO A 14 -1.77 4.38 -18.57
N TRP A 15 -2.90 4.33 -19.26
CA TRP A 15 -3.65 3.10 -19.47
C TRP A 15 -2.97 2.17 -20.47
N GLU A 16 -2.37 2.72 -21.52
CA GLU A 16 -1.59 1.95 -22.48
C GLU A 16 -0.37 1.35 -21.81
N ARG A 17 0.36 2.13 -21.01
CA ARG A 17 1.49 1.62 -20.22
C ARG A 17 1.09 0.45 -19.32
N LEU A 18 -0.06 0.50 -18.65
CA LEU A 18 -0.53 -0.62 -17.82
C LEU A 18 -0.79 -1.87 -18.65
N ARG A 19 -1.42 -1.73 -19.81
CA ARG A 19 -1.66 -2.85 -20.73
C ARG A 19 -0.37 -3.47 -21.25
N GLU A 20 0.62 -2.65 -21.60
CA GLU A 20 1.94 -3.10 -22.04
C GLU A 20 2.68 -3.85 -20.93
N LEU A 21 2.69 -3.31 -19.70
CA LEU A 21 3.28 -3.99 -18.54
C LEU A 21 2.61 -5.33 -18.28
N LYS A 22 1.27 -5.39 -18.35
CA LYS A 22 0.55 -6.65 -18.17
C LYS A 22 0.87 -7.66 -19.27
N LYS A 23 1.02 -7.21 -20.53
CA LYS A 23 1.43 -8.04 -21.65
C LYS A 23 2.87 -8.56 -21.51
N ALA A 24 3.78 -7.70 -21.04
CA ALA A 24 5.18 -8.06 -20.83
C ALA A 24 5.37 -9.02 -19.64
N MET A 25 4.53 -8.89 -18.60
CA MET A 25 4.61 -9.67 -17.37
C MET A 25 3.26 -10.35 -17.04
N PRO A 26 2.77 -11.28 -17.86
CA PRO A 26 1.42 -11.83 -17.75
C PRO A 26 1.18 -12.62 -16.46
N LYS A 27 2.22 -13.23 -15.90
CA LYS A 27 2.16 -14.01 -14.65
C LYS A 27 2.34 -13.17 -13.38
N THR A 28 2.85 -11.95 -13.51
CA THR A 28 3.08 -11.04 -12.37
C THR A 28 1.83 -10.21 -12.10
N LYS A 29 1.39 -10.20 -10.85
CA LYS A 29 0.28 -9.34 -10.43
C LYS A 29 0.73 -7.88 -10.47
N GLN A 30 -0.09 -7.02 -11.08
CA GLN A 30 0.14 -5.59 -11.12
C GLN A 30 -0.52 -4.92 -9.92
N GLN A 31 0.26 -4.14 -9.18
CA GLN A 31 -0.22 -3.42 -8.01
C GLN A 31 -0.21 -1.92 -8.24
N MET A 32 -1.25 -1.23 -7.78
CA MET A 32 -1.27 0.23 -7.73
C MET A 32 -1.54 0.75 -6.33
N LEU A 33 -1.02 1.94 -6.05
CA LEU A 33 -1.34 2.70 -4.85
C LEU A 33 -2.60 3.56 -5.10
N LEU A 34 -3.54 3.54 -4.16
CA LEU A 34 -4.77 4.30 -4.22
C LEU A 34 -4.96 5.07 -2.91
N ARG A 35 -5.14 6.39 -3.00
CA ARG A 35 -5.33 7.28 -1.85
C ARG A 35 -6.81 7.45 -1.49
N GLY A 36 -7.54 6.34 -1.27
CA GLY A 36 -8.97 6.37 -1.00
C GLY A 36 -9.71 7.27 -2.00
N GLN A 37 -10.54 8.18 -1.49
CA GLN A 37 -11.30 9.14 -2.32
C GLN A 37 -10.45 10.16 -3.09
N ASN A 38 -9.16 10.27 -2.77
CA ASN A 38 -8.23 11.14 -3.50
C ASN A 38 -7.57 10.45 -4.70
N LEU A 39 -7.89 9.18 -4.95
CA LEU A 39 -7.37 8.37 -6.06
C LEU A 39 -5.83 8.37 -6.10
N VAL A 40 -5.26 8.95 -7.15
CA VAL A 40 -3.81 9.09 -7.34
C VAL A 40 -3.32 10.53 -7.14
N GLY A 41 -4.22 11.44 -6.74
CA GLY A 41 -3.97 12.88 -6.60
C GLY A 41 -4.18 13.42 -5.18
N TYR A 42 -4.53 14.70 -5.11
CA TYR A 42 -4.71 15.45 -3.86
C TYR A 42 -6.13 16.03 -3.70
N LYS A 43 -6.98 15.86 -4.72
CA LYS A 43 -8.36 16.31 -4.71
C LYS A 43 -9.26 15.17 -4.25
N HIS A 44 -10.24 15.46 -3.41
CA HIS A 44 -11.29 14.52 -3.03
C HIS A 44 -12.31 14.41 -4.17
N TYR A 45 -12.57 13.17 -4.63
CA TYR A 45 -13.51 12.87 -5.70
C TYR A 45 -14.79 12.22 -5.17
N SER A 46 -15.87 12.30 -5.95
CA SER A 46 -17.12 11.61 -5.63
C SER A 46 -16.99 10.09 -5.79
N ASP A 47 -17.86 9.35 -5.11
CA ASP A 47 -17.92 7.88 -5.17
C ASP A 47 -18.06 7.36 -6.61
N GLU A 48 -18.82 8.06 -7.46
CA GLU A 48 -18.96 7.71 -8.87
C GLU A 48 -17.63 7.75 -9.62
N ILE A 49 -16.82 8.80 -9.40
CA ILE A 49 -15.51 8.95 -10.07
C ILE A 49 -14.54 7.89 -9.53
N VAL A 50 -14.54 7.64 -8.21
CA VAL A 50 -13.71 6.60 -7.59
C VAL A 50 -14.05 5.23 -8.16
N SER A 51 -15.34 4.90 -8.26
CA SER A 51 -15.81 3.63 -8.83
C SER A 51 -15.36 3.48 -10.28
N LYS A 52 -15.59 4.48 -11.13
CA LYS A 52 -15.16 4.46 -12.54
C LYS A 52 -13.64 4.32 -12.70
N PHE A 53 -12.86 4.99 -11.85
CA PHE A 53 -11.42 4.91 -11.89
C PHE A 53 -10.92 3.49 -11.55
N ILE A 54 -11.47 2.88 -10.48
CA ILE A 54 -11.13 1.51 -10.08
C ILE A 54 -11.51 0.52 -11.20
N GLU A 55 -12.73 0.60 -11.73
CA GLU A 55 -13.19 -0.26 -12.83
C GLU A 55 -12.27 -0.14 -14.07
N LYS A 56 -11.90 1.08 -14.45
CA LYS A 56 -10.94 1.29 -15.55
C LYS A 56 -9.56 0.72 -15.24
N SER A 57 -9.07 0.85 -14.02
CA SER A 57 -7.80 0.27 -13.58
C SER A 57 -7.82 -1.25 -13.68
N VAL A 58 -8.91 -1.88 -13.24
CA VAL A 58 -9.12 -3.34 -13.36
C VAL A 58 -9.09 -3.78 -14.82
N LEU A 59 -9.85 -3.09 -15.69
CA LEU A 59 -9.90 -3.39 -17.13
C LEU A 59 -8.54 -3.26 -17.82
N ASN A 60 -7.66 -2.41 -17.32
CA ASN A 60 -6.31 -2.19 -17.85
C ASN A 60 -5.23 -3.06 -17.17
N GLY A 61 -5.61 -4.00 -16.29
CA GLY A 61 -4.73 -5.05 -15.82
C GLY A 61 -4.21 -4.92 -14.39
N ILE A 62 -4.76 -4.03 -13.59
CA ILE A 62 -4.44 -3.95 -12.15
C ILE A 62 -5.10 -5.12 -11.42
N ASP A 63 -4.33 -5.81 -10.59
CA ASP A 63 -4.74 -6.98 -9.82
C ASP A 63 -4.85 -6.68 -8.32
N ILE A 64 -4.02 -5.76 -7.79
CA ILE A 64 -3.92 -5.42 -6.37
C ILE A 64 -4.04 -3.91 -6.20
N PHE A 65 -4.93 -3.49 -5.31
CA PHE A 65 -5.09 -2.08 -4.94
C PHE A 65 -4.61 -1.89 -3.50
N ARG A 66 -3.47 -1.21 -3.33
CA ARG A 66 -2.98 -0.77 -2.03
C ARG A 66 -3.67 0.53 -1.67
N ILE A 67 -4.65 0.44 -0.78
CA ILE A 67 -5.56 1.54 -0.47
C ILE A 67 -5.17 2.14 0.88
N PHE A 68 -4.91 3.44 0.92
CA PHE A 68 -4.52 4.12 2.15
C PHE A 68 -5.12 5.52 2.28
N ASP A 69 -5.17 5.98 3.51
CA ASP A 69 -5.33 7.38 3.87
C ASP A 69 -4.12 7.83 4.71
N ALA A 70 -3.59 9.03 4.44
CA ALA A 70 -2.40 9.53 5.12
C ALA A 70 -2.61 9.76 6.63
N LEU A 71 -3.85 9.99 7.05
CA LEU A 71 -4.25 10.19 8.44
C LEU A 71 -4.87 8.92 9.07
N ASN A 72 -4.85 7.80 8.35
CA ASN A 72 -5.48 6.54 8.75
C ASN A 72 -7.00 6.66 9.00
N ASP A 73 -7.69 7.55 8.29
CA ASP A 73 -9.14 7.64 8.35
C ASP A 73 -9.79 6.58 7.46
N LEU A 74 -10.29 5.51 8.06
CA LEU A 74 -10.88 4.38 7.35
C LEU A 74 -12.15 4.75 6.58
N ARG A 75 -12.85 5.82 6.95
CA ARG A 75 -14.01 6.33 6.21
C ARG A 75 -13.61 6.74 4.79
N ASN A 76 -12.39 7.22 4.61
CA ASN A 76 -11.86 7.65 3.32
C ASN A 76 -11.50 6.46 2.40
N ILE A 77 -11.26 5.28 2.95
CA ILE A 77 -10.85 4.11 2.14
C ILE A 77 -11.98 3.10 1.91
N LYS A 78 -13.01 3.10 2.77
CA LYS A 78 -14.09 2.10 2.74
C LYS A 78 -14.72 1.92 1.36
N HIS A 79 -15.17 3.00 0.72
CA HIS A 79 -15.79 2.93 -0.60
C HIS A 79 -14.85 2.30 -1.66
N SER A 80 -13.56 2.65 -1.63
CA SER A 80 -12.58 2.07 -2.54
C SER A 80 -12.39 0.57 -2.31
N VAL A 81 -12.37 0.11 -1.05
CA VAL A 81 -12.31 -1.32 -0.71
C VAL A 81 -13.53 -2.04 -1.28
N ASP A 82 -14.73 -1.54 -1.01
CA ASP A 82 -15.99 -2.14 -1.48
C ASP A 82 -16.00 -2.32 -3.01
N ILE A 83 -15.56 -1.29 -3.77
CA ILE A 83 -15.53 -1.35 -5.24
C ILE A 83 -14.46 -2.32 -5.75
N VAL A 84 -13.28 -2.35 -5.14
CA VAL A 84 -12.20 -3.29 -5.52
C VAL A 84 -12.68 -4.74 -5.31
N LYS A 85 -13.28 -5.04 -4.16
CA LYS A 85 -13.85 -6.36 -3.85
C LYS A 85 -14.97 -6.73 -4.83
N LYS A 86 -15.89 -5.80 -5.12
CA LYS A 86 -16.97 -6.01 -6.10
C LYS A 86 -16.45 -6.38 -7.49
N ASN A 87 -15.27 -5.87 -7.87
CA ASN A 87 -14.61 -6.21 -9.14
C ASN A 87 -13.74 -7.48 -9.05
N GLY A 88 -13.79 -8.25 -7.96
CA GLY A 88 -13.03 -9.48 -7.77
C GLY A 88 -11.51 -9.27 -7.72
N LYS A 89 -11.07 -8.10 -7.26
CA LYS A 89 -9.65 -7.75 -7.15
C LYS A 89 -9.21 -7.68 -5.69
N HIS A 90 -7.90 -7.74 -5.48
CA HIS A 90 -7.29 -7.77 -4.15
C HIS A 90 -7.25 -6.36 -3.56
N ALA A 91 -7.96 -6.18 -2.44
CA ALA A 91 -7.94 -4.96 -1.65
C ALA A 91 -6.92 -5.10 -0.53
N GLN A 92 -5.82 -4.35 -0.60
CA GLN A 92 -4.82 -4.27 0.46
C GLN A 92 -5.05 -3.00 1.27
N GLY A 93 -5.60 -3.15 2.49
CA GLY A 93 -5.74 -2.05 3.43
C GLY A 93 -4.39 -1.63 4.00
N THR A 94 -4.19 -0.34 4.25
CA THR A 94 -2.86 0.16 4.58
C THR A 94 -2.88 1.07 5.80
N MET A 95 -1.98 0.80 6.74
CA MET A 95 -1.66 1.68 7.86
C MET A 95 -0.50 2.61 7.47
N ALA A 96 -0.70 3.92 7.46
CA ALA A 96 0.36 4.92 7.33
C ALA A 96 1.10 5.03 8.67
N TYR A 97 2.27 4.39 8.75
CA TYR A 97 3.03 4.34 10.01
C TYR A 97 3.62 5.70 10.37
N THR A 98 3.53 6.03 11.64
CA THR A 98 4.13 7.23 12.23
C THR A 98 4.49 7.00 13.69
N ILE A 99 5.28 7.91 14.27
CA ILE A 99 5.66 7.91 15.69
C ILE A 99 5.06 9.14 16.34
N SER A 100 4.30 8.90 17.42
CA SER A 100 3.82 9.96 18.30
C SER A 100 3.46 9.36 19.67
N PRO A 101 3.24 10.20 20.70
CA PRO A 101 2.85 9.72 22.04
C PRO A 101 1.56 8.88 22.08
N VAL A 102 0.68 9.03 21.08
CA VAL A 102 -0.59 8.29 21.02
C VAL A 102 -0.52 7.00 20.18
N HIS A 103 0.54 6.82 19.39
CA HIS A 103 0.71 5.65 18.53
C HIS A 103 1.50 4.54 19.25
N THR A 104 0.79 3.73 20.01
CA THR A 104 1.32 2.53 20.69
C THR A 104 1.16 1.29 19.82
N VAL A 105 1.81 0.18 20.19
CA VAL A 105 1.58 -1.13 19.53
C VAL A 105 0.10 -1.49 19.54
N GLN A 106 -0.62 -1.21 20.64
CA GLN A 106 -2.04 -1.52 20.74
C GLN A 106 -2.88 -0.70 19.75
N THR A 107 -2.59 0.61 19.62
CA THR A 107 -3.28 1.48 18.65
C THR A 107 -3.14 0.93 17.21
N TRP A 108 -1.96 0.43 16.85
CA TRP A 108 -1.73 -0.17 15.53
C TRP A 108 -2.47 -1.50 15.36
N VAL A 109 -2.55 -2.31 16.43
CA VAL A 109 -3.33 -3.55 16.41
C VAL A 109 -4.82 -3.29 16.23
N ASP A 110 -5.35 -2.31 16.94
CA ASP A 110 -6.77 -1.95 16.84
C ASP A 110 -7.11 -1.46 15.43
N LEU A 111 -6.27 -0.58 14.85
CA LEU A 111 -6.42 -0.14 13.47
C LEU A 111 -6.33 -1.30 12.46
N ALA A 112 -5.44 -2.27 12.71
CA ALA A 112 -5.30 -3.44 11.83
C ALA A 112 -6.57 -4.31 11.84
N LYS A 113 -7.22 -4.49 13.00
CA LYS A 113 -8.51 -5.18 13.13
C LYS A 113 -9.61 -4.44 12.39
N GLU A 114 -9.68 -3.14 12.53
CA GLU A 114 -10.65 -2.32 11.79
C GLU A 114 -10.46 -2.45 10.27
N ILE A 115 -9.21 -2.55 9.78
CA ILE A 115 -8.90 -2.78 8.36
C ILE A 115 -9.33 -4.19 7.93
N GLU A 116 -9.11 -5.21 8.76
CA GLU A 116 -9.61 -6.57 8.50
C GLU A 116 -11.14 -6.60 8.45
N ASP A 117 -11.81 -5.91 9.37
CA ASP A 117 -13.29 -5.79 9.43
C ASP A 117 -13.88 -5.07 8.18
N LEU A 118 -13.08 -4.30 7.45
CA LEU A 118 -13.46 -3.74 6.14
C LEU A 118 -13.40 -4.76 4.99
N ASP A 119 -13.16 -6.04 5.27
CA ASP A 119 -13.00 -7.12 4.27
C ASP A 119 -11.79 -6.94 3.34
N CYS A 120 -10.70 -6.33 3.84
CA CYS A 120 -9.44 -6.27 3.11
C CYS A 120 -8.80 -7.66 3.02
N ASP A 121 -8.18 -7.97 1.87
CA ASP A 121 -7.52 -9.27 1.63
C ASP A 121 -6.11 -9.36 2.22
N SER A 122 -5.50 -8.22 2.55
CA SER A 122 -4.21 -8.13 3.24
C SER A 122 -4.02 -6.76 3.89
N LEU A 123 -3.11 -6.69 4.86
CA LEU A 123 -2.70 -5.47 5.55
C LEU A 123 -1.31 -5.03 5.05
N CYS A 124 -1.13 -3.73 4.78
CA CYS A 124 0.19 -3.15 4.55
C CYS A 124 0.57 -2.19 5.67
N ILE A 125 1.71 -2.42 6.31
CA ILE A 125 2.37 -1.42 7.16
C ILE A 125 3.22 -0.55 6.24
N LYS A 126 2.86 0.74 6.11
CA LYS A 126 3.50 1.66 5.18
C LYS A 126 4.30 2.72 5.92
N ASP A 127 5.61 2.52 6.00
CA ASP A 127 6.56 3.45 6.59
C ASP A 127 7.19 4.34 5.50
N MET A 128 6.53 5.44 5.21
CA MET A 128 6.98 6.40 4.18
C MET A 128 8.18 7.24 4.60
N SER A 129 8.47 7.33 5.88
CA SER A 129 9.56 8.15 6.42
C SER A 129 10.80 7.32 6.74
N GLY A 130 10.71 5.99 6.70
CA GLY A 130 11.79 5.08 7.07
C GLY A 130 12.14 5.14 8.56
N ILE A 131 11.15 5.43 9.42
CA ILE A 131 11.33 5.63 10.87
C ILE A 131 10.90 4.42 11.71
N LEU A 132 10.38 3.39 11.08
CA LEU A 132 10.05 2.13 11.76
C LEU A 132 11.32 1.46 12.23
N SER A 133 11.57 1.46 13.54
CA SER A 133 12.76 0.81 14.10
C SER A 133 12.69 -0.71 13.97
N PRO A 134 13.83 -1.41 13.87
CA PRO A 134 13.88 -2.86 13.78
C PRO A 134 13.16 -3.56 14.93
N GLU A 135 13.37 -3.10 16.17
CA GLU A 135 12.76 -3.66 17.37
C GLU A 135 11.24 -3.47 17.36
N PHE A 136 10.77 -2.26 17.05
CA PHE A 136 9.34 -1.99 17.00
C PHE A 136 8.66 -2.76 15.87
N ALA A 137 9.33 -2.95 14.73
CA ALA A 137 8.83 -3.78 13.63
C ALA A 137 8.61 -5.23 14.08
N TYR A 138 9.59 -5.81 14.81
CA TYR A 138 9.47 -7.15 15.36
C TYR A 138 8.29 -7.27 16.32
N ASP A 139 8.19 -6.36 17.28
CA ASP A 139 7.14 -6.39 18.31
C ASP A 139 5.75 -6.19 17.68
N LEU A 140 5.61 -5.22 16.79
CA LEU A 140 4.34 -4.94 16.11
C LEU A 140 3.90 -6.13 15.26
N ILE A 141 4.76 -6.63 14.38
CA ILE A 141 4.42 -7.73 13.47
C ILE A 141 4.14 -9.01 14.24
N SER A 142 4.97 -9.34 15.26
CA SER A 142 4.73 -10.50 16.11
C SER A 142 3.38 -10.46 16.82
N LYS A 143 2.92 -9.27 17.20
CA LYS A 143 1.60 -9.08 17.81
C LYS A 143 0.50 -9.15 16.77
N LEU A 144 0.64 -8.50 15.64
CA LEU A 144 -0.33 -8.53 14.53
C LEU A 144 -0.58 -9.95 14.04
N LYS A 145 0.47 -10.78 13.88
CA LYS A 145 0.34 -12.19 13.47
C LYS A 145 -0.49 -13.06 14.43
N LYS A 146 -0.72 -12.61 15.66
CA LYS A 146 -1.58 -13.30 16.65
C LYS A 146 -3.01 -12.76 16.68
N GLU A 147 -3.20 -11.54 16.19
CA GLU A 147 -4.43 -10.77 16.39
C GLU A 147 -5.29 -10.64 15.12
N ILE A 148 -4.67 -10.77 13.93
CA ILE A 148 -5.36 -10.72 12.63
C ILE A 148 -5.06 -11.97 11.81
N SER A 149 -5.97 -12.33 10.91
CA SER A 149 -5.85 -13.52 10.06
C SER A 149 -5.33 -13.22 8.65
N ILE A 150 -5.46 -11.98 8.20
CA ILE A 150 -5.03 -11.57 6.84
C ILE A 150 -3.52 -11.42 6.75
N PRO A 151 -2.92 -11.68 5.56
CA PRO A 151 -1.48 -11.54 5.34
C PRO A 151 -0.98 -10.11 5.60
N ILE A 152 0.22 -10.02 6.20
CA ILE A 152 0.88 -8.75 6.51
C ILE A 152 1.97 -8.45 5.48
N HIS A 153 1.95 -7.23 4.95
CA HIS A 153 2.92 -6.69 4.01
C HIS A 153 3.67 -5.53 4.65
N LEU A 154 5.00 -5.50 4.55
CA LEU A 154 5.80 -4.37 5.00
C LEU A 154 6.35 -3.58 3.82
N HIS A 155 6.11 -2.26 3.85
CA HIS A 155 6.70 -1.27 2.96
C HIS A 155 7.44 -0.23 3.79
N THR A 156 8.76 -0.16 3.69
CA THR A 156 9.57 0.84 4.39
C THR A 156 10.54 1.53 3.43
N HIS A 157 10.67 2.86 3.60
CA HIS A 157 11.64 3.66 2.85
C HIS A 157 13.04 3.58 3.50
N ALA A 158 14.09 3.73 2.70
CA ALA A 158 15.47 3.64 3.16
C ALA A 158 16.07 4.97 3.64
N THR A 159 15.27 5.99 3.86
CA THR A 159 15.68 7.38 4.14
C THR A 159 16.59 7.51 5.37
N THR A 160 16.34 6.71 6.41
CA THR A 160 17.12 6.72 7.66
C THR A 160 18.24 5.69 7.69
N GLY A 161 18.34 4.83 6.67
CA GLY A 161 19.30 3.74 6.61
C GLY A 161 18.91 2.49 7.40
N MET A 162 17.79 2.48 8.11
CA MET A 162 17.37 1.34 8.95
C MET A 162 16.64 0.23 8.18
N SER A 163 16.15 0.49 6.97
CA SER A 163 15.20 -0.39 6.26
C SER A 163 15.66 -1.84 6.13
N ASN A 164 16.96 -2.10 5.92
CA ASN A 164 17.47 -3.46 5.81
C ASN A 164 17.33 -4.24 7.12
N LEU A 165 17.69 -3.61 8.25
CA LEU A 165 17.52 -4.23 9.58
C LEU A 165 16.05 -4.36 9.94
N THR A 166 15.24 -3.35 9.65
CA THR A 166 13.78 -3.37 9.85
C THR A 166 13.15 -4.53 9.08
N ASN A 167 13.49 -4.71 7.80
CA ASN A 167 13.02 -5.83 6.99
C ASN A 167 13.46 -7.19 7.55
N MET A 168 14.72 -7.32 7.98
CA MET A 168 15.22 -8.56 8.59
C MET A 168 14.43 -8.93 9.86
N ARG A 169 14.22 -7.95 10.75
CA ARG A 169 13.43 -8.16 11.97
C ARG A 169 11.96 -8.45 11.69
N ALA A 170 11.41 -7.83 10.65
CA ALA A 170 10.05 -8.13 10.20
C ALA A 170 9.90 -9.58 9.69
N VAL A 171 10.90 -10.09 8.95
CA VAL A 171 10.94 -11.49 8.49
C VAL A 171 11.03 -12.46 9.68
N GLU A 172 11.87 -12.17 10.66
CA GLU A 172 11.98 -12.97 11.91
C GLU A 172 10.66 -12.98 12.69
N ALA A 173 9.89 -11.88 12.65
CA ALA A 173 8.58 -11.77 13.28
C ALA A 173 7.45 -12.47 12.49
N GLY A 174 7.73 -12.94 11.26
CA GLY A 174 6.79 -13.69 10.42
C GLY A 174 5.95 -12.84 9.47
N VAL A 175 6.48 -11.70 9.00
CA VAL A 175 5.82 -10.93 7.94
C VAL A 175 5.66 -11.80 6.68
N ASP A 176 4.52 -11.68 6.00
CA ASP A 176 4.23 -12.53 4.83
C ASP A 176 4.87 -12.00 3.55
N ASN A 177 4.99 -10.68 3.41
CA ASN A 177 5.54 -10.01 2.23
C ASN A 177 6.31 -8.75 2.61
N ILE A 178 7.36 -8.43 1.85
CA ILE A 178 8.09 -7.17 1.94
C ILE A 178 8.24 -6.53 0.56
N ASP A 179 8.18 -5.20 0.50
CA ASP A 179 8.51 -4.45 -0.71
C ASP A 179 10.02 -4.31 -0.84
N THR A 180 10.53 -4.60 -2.02
CA THR A 180 11.95 -4.44 -2.35
C THR A 180 12.10 -3.75 -3.70
N SER A 181 13.27 -3.18 -3.95
CA SER A 181 13.65 -2.67 -5.26
C SER A 181 15.07 -3.11 -5.64
N ILE A 182 15.45 -2.89 -6.90
CA ILE A 182 16.83 -3.11 -7.36
C ILE A 182 17.76 -2.18 -6.55
N SER A 183 18.88 -2.71 -6.03
CA SER A 183 19.71 -2.02 -5.03
C SER A 183 20.18 -0.63 -5.46
N SER A 184 20.47 -0.42 -6.75
CA SER A 184 20.82 0.91 -7.29
C SER A 184 19.69 1.95 -7.20
N MET A 185 18.44 1.51 -7.04
CA MET A 185 17.25 2.36 -6.93
C MET A 185 16.63 2.35 -5.52
N SER A 186 17.18 1.58 -4.60
CA SER A 186 16.60 1.38 -3.26
C SER A 186 16.96 2.46 -2.24
N MET A 187 17.95 3.30 -2.52
CA MET A 187 18.47 4.30 -1.59
C MET A 187 17.82 5.69 -1.73
N GLY A 188 16.80 5.81 -2.57
CA GLY A 188 16.06 7.05 -2.76
C GLY A 188 14.98 7.30 -1.71
N LEU A 189 14.48 8.54 -1.67
CA LEU A 189 13.42 9.00 -0.77
C LEU A 189 12.09 8.27 -0.98
N SER A 190 11.91 7.60 -2.09
CA SER A 190 10.68 6.87 -2.39
C SER A 190 10.93 5.81 -3.46
N LEU A 191 10.51 4.57 -3.19
CA LEU A 191 10.36 3.54 -4.21
C LEU A 191 9.32 3.92 -5.29
N ILE A 192 8.60 5.02 -5.09
CA ILE A 192 7.49 5.51 -5.92
C ILE A 192 7.94 6.60 -6.90
N HIS A 193 9.13 7.16 -6.73
CA HIS A 193 9.62 8.30 -7.52
C HIS A 193 10.58 7.87 -8.65
N ILE A 194 10.34 6.71 -9.21
CA ILE A 194 11.01 6.28 -10.43
C ILE A 194 10.00 6.21 -11.55
#